data_9cd69303537530cb36062e8fe459d496
#
_entry.id   9cd69303537530cb36062e8fe459d496
#
_cell.length_a   1.000
_cell.length_b   1.000
_cell.length_c   1.000
_cell.angle_alpha   90.00
_cell.angle_beta   90.00
_cell.angle_gamma   90.00
#
_symmetry.space_group_name_H-M   'P 1'
#
loop_
_entity.id
_entity.type
_entity.pdbx_description
1 polymer ?
#
loop_
_entity_poly.entity_id
_entity_poly.type
_entity_poly.pdbx_seq_one_letter_code
_entity_poly.pdbx_strand_id
1 'polypeptide(L)'
;AASQMGIPTLIQEQNSYAGVTNKHLAGNAAKICVAYEGMERFFPADRIINTGNPVRQSLIETTMTHDEAVSSFGLDPEKKTILLVGGSLGARTVNESVMSHLDLVEKSGVQFIWQTGKFYSAAVAERLKDHRPLPMLKVMDFISDMGAAYKAADLVISRAGASSISEFCLIGKPVILVP
;
A
#
# COMPACT_ATOMS: atom_id res chain seq x y z
N ALA A 1 -24.13 19.51 -0.78
CA ALA A 1 -24.35 20.21 0.50
C ALA A 1 -23.41 21.42 0.64
N ALA A 2 -22.09 21.24 0.88
CA ALA A 2 -21.18 22.38 1.15
C ALA A 2 -21.21 23.46 0.06
N SER A 3 -21.09 23.08 -1.22
CA SER A 3 -21.17 24.04 -2.34
C SER A 3 -22.50 24.80 -2.42
N GLN A 4 -23.62 24.15 -2.09
CA GLN A 4 -24.95 24.79 -2.07
C GLN A 4 -25.08 25.79 -0.91
N MET A 5 -24.26 25.64 0.13
CA MET A 5 -24.19 26.56 1.27
C MET A 5 -23.16 27.69 1.06
N GLY A 6 -22.57 27.81 -0.12
CA GLY A 6 -21.55 28.81 -0.42
C GLY A 6 -20.20 28.55 0.22
N ILE A 7 -19.97 27.36 0.77
CA ILE A 7 -18.69 26.98 1.40
C ILE A 7 -17.70 26.58 0.29
N PRO A 8 -16.53 27.21 0.18
CA PRO A 8 -15.50 26.81 -0.77
C PRO A 8 -15.09 25.36 -0.56
N THR A 9 -15.05 24.59 -1.66
CA THR A 9 -14.71 23.17 -1.62
C THR A 9 -13.45 22.91 -2.44
N LEU A 10 -12.64 21.96 -1.97
CA LEU A 10 -11.52 21.41 -2.68
C LEU A 10 -11.77 19.90 -2.88
N ILE A 11 -11.47 19.39 -4.05
CA ILE A 11 -11.48 17.95 -4.34
C ILE A 11 -10.10 17.48 -4.74
N GLN A 12 -9.82 16.21 -4.52
CA GLN A 12 -8.61 15.57 -4.97
C GLN A 12 -8.91 14.33 -5.79
N GLU A 13 -8.22 14.20 -6.94
CA GLU A 13 -8.25 13.02 -7.78
C GLU A 13 -6.88 12.33 -7.75
N GLN A 14 -6.87 11.10 -7.28
CA GLN A 14 -5.66 10.30 -7.10
C GLN A 14 -5.29 9.47 -8.33
N ASN A 15 -6.22 9.30 -9.27
CA ASN A 15 -6.07 8.42 -10.42
C ASN A 15 -5.89 9.24 -11.71
N SER A 16 -5.28 8.63 -12.71
CA SER A 16 -5.17 9.20 -14.05
C SER A 16 -6.48 9.24 -14.83
N TYR A 17 -7.52 8.55 -14.31
CA TYR A 17 -8.90 8.60 -14.82
C TYR A 17 -9.83 9.04 -13.69
N ALA A 18 -10.52 10.17 -13.92
CA ALA A 18 -11.32 10.79 -12.87
C ALA A 18 -12.53 9.95 -12.46
N GLY A 19 -12.71 9.80 -11.16
CA GLY A 19 -13.90 9.16 -10.58
C GLY A 19 -15.18 9.95 -10.85
N VAL A 20 -16.29 9.23 -10.91
CA VAL A 20 -17.61 9.81 -11.22
C VAL A 20 -17.98 10.93 -10.23
N THR A 21 -17.75 10.72 -8.94
CA THR A 21 -18.03 11.71 -7.89
C THR A 21 -17.25 13.00 -8.11
N ASN A 22 -15.93 12.89 -8.39
CA ASN A 22 -15.09 14.06 -8.62
C ASN A 22 -15.52 14.82 -9.90
N LYS A 23 -15.90 14.11 -10.97
CA LYS A 23 -16.47 14.75 -12.18
C LYS A 23 -17.73 15.57 -11.86
N HIS A 24 -18.65 15.03 -11.04
CA HIS A 24 -19.86 15.74 -10.66
C HIS A 24 -19.58 16.97 -9.77
N LEU A 25 -18.60 16.89 -8.89
CA LEU A 25 -18.28 17.96 -7.96
C LEU A 25 -17.42 19.07 -8.59
N ALA A 26 -16.69 18.77 -9.66
CA ALA A 26 -15.72 19.66 -10.30
C ALA A 26 -16.28 21.03 -10.68
N GLY A 27 -17.52 21.07 -11.19
CA GLY A 27 -18.18 22.31 -11.60
C GLY A 27 -18.38 23.33 -10.46
N ASN A 28 -18.44 22.86 -9.21
CA ASN A 28 -18.65 23.69 -8.02
C ASN A 28 -17.42 23.77 -7.09
N ALA A 29 -16.35 23.03 -7.39
CA ALA A 29 -15.14 23.06 -6.60
C ALA A 29 -14.34 24.34 -6.83
N ALA A 30 -13.83 24.94 -5.76
CA ALA A 30 -12.94 26.11 -5.86
C ALA A 30 -11.58 25.73 -6.43
N LYS A 31 -11.06 24.56 -6.04
CA LYS A 31 -9.80 23.99 -6.55
C LYS A 31 -9.92 22.46 -6.68
N ILE A 32 -9.14 21.91 -7.62
CA ILE A 32 -9.09 20.48 -7.95
C ILE A 32 -7.62 20.06 -7.95
N CYS A 33 -7.23 19.38 -6.88
CA CYS A 33 -5.90 18.80 -6.78
C CYS A 33 -5.85 17.49 -7.57
N VAL A 34 -4.86 17.33 -8.43
CA VAL A 34 -4.69 16.13 -9.25
C VAL A 34 -3.30 15.53 -9.07
N ALA A 35 -3.20 14.22 -9.28
CA ALA A 35 -1.94 13.50 -9.17
C ALA A 35 -1.19 13.37 -10.50
N TYR A 36 -1.87 13.56 -11.61
CA TYR A 36 -1.35 13.33 -12.96
C TYR A 36 -1.64 14.52 -13.88
N GLU A 37 -0.85 14.65 -14.92
CA GLU A 37 -1.09 15.59 -16.03
C GLU A 37 -2.24 15.08 -16.93
N GLY A 38 -2.75 15.96 -17.80
CA GLY A 38 -3.80 15.64 -18.77
C GLY A 38 -5.20 15.51 -18.15
N MET A 39 -5.39 16.05 -16.94
CA MET A 39 -6.67 15.98 -16.23
C MET A 39 -7.68 17.04 -16.68
N GLU A 40 -7.28 18.00 -17.51
CA GLU A 40 -8.15 19.00 -18.15
C GLU A 40 -9.22 18.37 -19.06
N ARG A 41 -9.03 17.13 -19.50
CA ARG A 41 -10.05 16.33 -20.19
C ARG A 41 -11.25 15.97 -19.31
N PHE A 42 -11.13 16.09 -17.99
CA PHE A 42 -12.17 15.75 -17.02
C PHE A 42 -12.64 16.94 -16.19
N PHE A 43 -11.79 17.96 -16.02
CA PHE A 43 -11.98 19.05 -15.08
C PHE A 43 -11.70 20.41 -15.72
N PRO A 44 -12.33 21.51 -15.23
CA PRO A 44 -11.99 22.86 -15.65
C PRO A 44 -10.50 23.19 -15.43
N ALA A 45 -9.78 23.52 -16.50
CA ALA A 45 -8.33 23.71 -16.45
C ALA A 45 -7.88 24.83 -15.49
N ASP A 46 -8.67 25.90 -15.35
CA ASP A 46 -8.42 27.04 -14.46
C ASP A 46 -8.48 26.70 -12.97
N ARG A 47 -9.04 25.55 -12.63
CA ARG A 47 -9.17 25.08 -11.23
C ARG A 47 -8.21 23.97 -10.86
N ILE A 48 -7.53 23.39 -11.84
CA ILE A 48 -6.59 22.28 -11.63
C ILE A 48 -5.30 22.78 -10.97
N ILE A 49 -4.83 22.02 -9.97
CA ILE A 49 -3.51 22.16 -9.39
C ILE A 49 -2.88 20.75 -9.37
N ASN A 50 -1.77 20.55 -10.06
CA ASN A 50 -1.04 19.29 -9.96
C ASN A 50 -0.22 19.28 -8.66
N THR A 51 -0.72 18.53 -7.67
CA THR A 51 -0.11 18.39 -6.33
C THR A 51 0.57 17.05 -6.13
N GLY A 52 0.41 16.12 -7.05
CA GLY A 52 0.71 14.71 -6.81
C GLY A 52 -0.28 14.08 -5.84
N ASN A 53 -0.06 12.81 -5.51
CA ASN A 53 -0.77 12.13 -4.44
C ASN A 53 -0.17 12.45 -3.07
N PRO A 54 -1.00 12.60 -2.02
CA PRO A 54 -0.48 12.74 -0.66
C PRO A 54 0.18 11.43 -0.23
N VAL A 55 1.46 11.51 0.09
CA VAL A 55 2.25 10.40 0.62
C VAL A 55 2.62 10.72 2.06
N ARG A 56 2.61 9.69 2.91
CA ARG A 56 2.94 9.85 4.32
C ARG A 56 4.41 10.22 4.48
N GLN A 57 4.68 11.32 5.18
CA GLN A 57 6.03 11.81 5.44
C GLN A 57 6.88 10.78 6.19
N SER A 58 6.29 10.03 7.12
CA SER A 58 6.95 8.98 7.90
C SER A 58 7.60 7.87 7.06
N LEU A 59 7.20 7.72 5.78
CA LEU A 59 7.83 6.72 4.90
C LEU A 59 9.24 7.11 4.47
N ILE A 60 9.53 8.42 4.41
CA ILE A 60 10.83 8.97 4.03
C ILE A 60 11.70 9.33 5.24
N GLU A 61 11.10 9.56 6.39
CA GLU A 61 11.79 10.01 7.60
C GLU A 61 12.38 8.88 8.43
N THR A 62 12.16 7.61 8.05
CA THR A 62 12.75 6.50 8.80
C THR A 62 14.28 6.55 8.73
N THR A 63 14.90 6.62 9.90
CA THR A 63 16.37 6.63 10.07
C THR A 63 16.95 5.23 10.20
N MET A 64 16.10 4.20 10.28
CA MET A 64 16.54 2.82 10.39
C MET A 64 17.39 2.38 9.20
N THR A 65 18.44 1.64 9.46
CA THR A 65 19.13 0.84 8.45
C THR A 65 18.27 -0.32 7.99
N HIS A 66 18.63 -0.98 6.91
CA HIS A 66 17.95 -2.20 6.44
C HIS A 66 17.96 -3.28 7.55
N ASP A 67 19.12 -3.53 8.13
CA ASP A 67 19.33 -4.61 9.13
C ASP A 67 18.54 -4.36 10.42
N GLU A 68 18.50 -3.12 10.89
CA GLU A 68 17.66 -2.72 12.03
C GLU A 68 16.17 -2.94 11.72
N ALA A 69 15.74 -2.58 10.53
CA ALA A 69 14.37 -2.76 10.12
C ALA A 69 13.98 -4.25 10.01
N VAL A 70 14.82 -5.09 9.41
CA VAL A 70 14.61 -6.55 9.33
C VAL A 70 14.55 -7.15 10.74
N SER A 71 15.51 -6.78 11.60
CA SER A 71 15.59 -7.26 12.98
C SER A 71 14.38 -6.85 13.82
N SER A 72 13.78 -5.67 13.57
CA SER A 72 12.57 -5.21 14.27
C SER A 72 11.34 -6.11 14.02
N PHE A 73 11.34 -6.84 12.92
CA PHE A 73 10.33 -7.87 12.62
C PHE A 73 10.70 -9.26 13.15
N GLY A 74 11.85 -9.40 13.82
CA GLY A 74 12.36 -10.70 14.31
C GLY A 74 12.82 -11.61 13.18
N LEU A 75 13.32 -11.02 12.10
CA LEU A 75 13.84 -11.69 10.92
C LEU A 75 15.37 -11.57 10.84
N ASP A 76 16.00 -12.33 9.98
CA ASP A 76 17.44 -12.44 9.79
C ASP A 76 17.93 -11.42 8.74
N PRO A 77 18.77 -10.43 9.09
CA PRO A 77 19.24 -9.42 8.14
C PRO A 77 20.07 -9.97 6.96
N GLU A 78 20.65 -11.15 7.10
CA GLU A 78 21.44 -11.79 6.03
C GLU A 78 20.58 -12.40 4.91
N LYS A 79 19.25 -12.45 5.10
CA LYS A 79 18.32 -13.07 4.14
C LYS A 79 17.49 -12.02 3.44
N LYS A 80 17.12 -12.34 2.19
CA LYS A 80 16.20 -11.51 1.42
C LYS A 80 14.81 -11.52 2.00
N THR A 81 14.18 -10.34 2.09
CA THR A 81 12.87 -10.14 2.68
C THR A 81 11.85 -9.66 1.64
N ILE A 82 10.74 -10.36 1.54
CA ILE A 82 9.60 -9.99 0.70
C ILE A 82 8.48 -9.44 1.59
N LEU A 83 8.00 -8.24 1.28
CA LEU A 83 6.84 -7.64 1.93
C LEU A 83 5.58 -7.90 1.10
N LEU A 84 4.59 -8.54 1.71
CA LEU A 84 3.28 -8.81 1.12
C LEU A 84 2.23 -7.88 1.74
N VAL A 85 1.61 -7.00 0.94
CA VAL A 85 0.67 -5.99 1.42
C VAL A 85 -0.63 -6.02 0.62
N GLY A 86 -1.72 -6.37 1.28
CA GLY A 86 -3.08 -6.37 0.71
C GLY A 86 -3.91 -5.13 1.02
N GLY A 87 -3.33 -4.13 1.72
CA GLY A 87 -4.07 -2.99 2.29
C GLY A 87 -4.71 -3.33 3.64
N SER A 88 -5.31 -2.32 4.31
CA SER A 88 -5.83 -2.42 5.69
C SER A 88 -6.94 -3.47 5.87
N LEU A 89 -7.74 -3.70 4.84
CA LEU A 89 -8.81 -4.72 4.86
C LEU A 89 -8.33 -6.09 4.39
N GLY A 90 -7.18 -6.14 3.73
CA GLY A 90 -6.63 -7.33 3.09
C GLY A 90 -7.05 -7.48 1.62
N ALA A 91 -6.28 -8.26 0.88
CA ALA A 91 -6.55 -8.59 -0.52
C ALA A 91 -6.77 -10.09 -0.67
N ARG A 92 -7.96 -10.47 -1.12
CA ARG A 92 -8.35 -11.88 -1.24
C ARG A 92 -7.33 -12.69 -2.05
N THR A 93 -7.04 -12.26 -3.26
CA THR A 93 -6.13 -12.95 -4.18
C THR A 93 -4.75 -13.17 -3.56
N VAL A 94 -4.20 -12.14 -2.90
CA VAL A 94 -2.88 -12.23 -2.25
C VAL A 94 -2.94 -13.22 -1.09
N ASN A 95 -3.91 -13.08 -0.19
CA ASN A 95 -4.01 -13.91 1.01
C ASN A 95 -4.28 -15.38 0.66
N GLU A 96 -5.23 -15.67 -0.24
CA GLU A 96 -5.54 -17.04 -0.67
C GLU A 96 -4.34 -17.69 -1.40
N SER A 97 -3.61 -16.92 -2.21
CA SER A 97 -2.42 -17.42 -2.88
C SER A 97 -1.35 -17.84 -1.88
N VAL A 98 -1.06 -17.01 -0.87
CA VAL A 98 -0.05 -17.34 0.15
C VAL A 98 -0.50 -18.53 0.99
N MET A 99 -1.74 -18.55 1.47
CA MET A 99 -2.28 -19.68 2.26
C MET A 99 -2.24 -21.01 1.52
N SER A 100 -2.43 -20.98 0.20
CA SER A 100 -2.40 -22.20 -0.63
C SER A 100 -0.99 -22.70 -0.93
N HIS A 101 0.04 -21.87 -0.70
CA HIS A 101 1.42 -22.16 -1.10
C HIS A 101 2.43 -22.03 0.05
N LEU A 102 2.02 -22.30 1.30
CA LEU A 102 2.91 -22.21 2.47
C LEU A 102 4.16 -23.10 2.33
N ASP A 103 4.04 -24.25 1.69
CA ASP A 103 5.18 -25.14 1.41
C ASP A 103 6.20 -24.50 0.46
N LEU A 104 5.76 -23.68 -0.50
CA LEU A 104 6.66 -22.93 -1.37
C LEU A 104 7.33 -21.78 -0.61
N VAL A 105 6.58 -21.09 0.25
CA VAL A 105 7.14 -20.06 1.16
C VAL A 105 8.26 -20.65 1.99
N GLU A 106 8.05 -21.82 2.60
CA GLU A 106 9.05 -22.50 3.40
C GLU A 106 10.30 -22.89 2.62
N LYS A 107 10.12 -23.41 1.41
CA LYS A 107 11.24 -23.89 0.55
C LYS A 107 11.94 -22.77 -0.21
N SER A 108 11.43 -21.55 -0.19
CA SER A 108 11.93 -20.43 -1.01
C SER A 108 13.32 -19.95 -0.63
N GLY A 109 13.75 -20.16 0.63
CA GLY A 109 15.01 -19.63 1.15
C GLY A 109 15.00 -18.14 1.45
N VAL A 110 13.87 -17.44 1.25
CA VAL A 110 13.66 -16.02 1.58
C VAL A 110 12.71 -15.89 2.75
N GLN A 111 12.63 -14.71 3.34
CA GLN A 111 11.72 -14.41 4.44
C GLN A 111 10.62 -13.46 4.00
N PHE A 112 9.55 -13.44 4.79
CA PHE A 112 8.34 -12.71 4.43
C PHE A 112 7.81 -11.90 5.61
N ILE A 113 7.42 -10.66 5.33
CA ILE A 113 6.54 -9.86 6.18
C ILE A 113 5.20 -9.84 5.46
N TRP A 114 4.16 -10.40 6.06
CA TRP A 114 2.84 -10.54 5.45
C TRP A 114 1.78 -9.81 6.22
N GLN A 115 1.27 -8.71 5.64
CA GLN A 115 0.09 -8.01 6.14
C GLN A 115 -1.16 -8.64 5.54
N THR A 116 -1.91 -9.36 6.35
CA THR A 116 -3.12 -10.08 5.94
C THR A 116 -4.32 -9.16 5.78
N GLY A 117 -4.35 -8.05 6.51
CA GLY A 117 -5.52 -7.21 6.66
C GLY A 117 -6.53 -7.78 7.65
N LYS A 118 -7.35 -6.91 8.20
CA LYS A 118 -8.26 -7.20 9.32
C LYS A 118 -9.24 -8.35 9.03
N PHE A 119 -9.75 -8.45 7.79
CA PHE A 119 -10.75 -9.46 7.47
C PHE A 119 -10.20 -10.87 7.30
N TYR A 120 -8.89 -11.01 7.04
CA TYR A 120 -8.27 -12.31 6.77
C TYR A 120 -7.44 -12.85 7.94
N SER A 121 -7.18 -12.04 8.96
CA SER A 121 -6.28 -12.43 10.06
C SER A 121 -6.70 -13.72 10.75
N ALA A 122 -7.98 -13.89 11.03
CA ALA A 122 -8.50 -15.11 11.66
C ALA A 122 -8.36 -16.36 10.77
N ALA A 123 -8.71 -16.25 9.49
CA ALA A 123 -8.59 -17.35 8.53
C ALA A 123 -7.14 -17.76 8.30
N VAL A 124 -6.23 -16.77 8.22
CA VAL A 124 -4.79 -17.02 8.09
C VAL A 124 -4.23 -17.68 9.36
N ALA A 125 -4.62 -17.19 10.54
CA ALA A 125 -4.20 -17.79 11.81
C ALA A 125 -4.64 -19.25 11.93
N GLU A 126 -5.88 -19.57 11.53
CA GLU A 126 -6.39 -20.94 11.53
C GLU A 126 -5.60 -21.83 10.56
N ARG A 127 -5.37 -21.34 9.34
CA ARG A 127 -4.59 -22.09 8.33
C ARG A 127 -3.16 -22.38 8.78
N LEU A 128 -2.54 -21.45 9.52
CA LEU A 128 -1.17 -21.62 10.03
C LEU A 128 -1.08 -22.62 11.19
N LYS A 129 -2.15 -22.86 11.93
CA LYS A 129 -2.16 -23.91 13.00
C LYS A 129 -1.92 -25.31 12.44
N ASP A 130 -2.41 -25.57 11.23
CA ASP A 130 -2.27 -26.87 10.56
C ASP A 130 -0.89 -27.03 9.90
N HIS A 131 -0.07 -25.99 9.91
CA HIS A 131 1.26 -25.99 9.32
C HIS A 131 2.34 -26.00 10.40
N ARG A 132 3.48 -26.61 10.11
CA ARG A 132 4.64 -26.51 11.00
C ARG A 132 5.10 -25.06 11.13
N PRO A 133 5.79 -24.68 12.23
CA PRO A 133 6.27 -23.32 12.42
C PRO A 133 7.11 -22.81 11.26
N LEU A 134 6.81 -21.60 10.79
CA LEU A 134 7.51 -20.91 9.70
C LEU A 134 8.26 -19.68 10.25
N PRO A 135 9.48 -19.84 10.81
CA PRO A 135 10.21 -18.74 11.45
C PRO A 135 10.57 -17.61 10.46
N MET A 136 10.63 -17.92 9.15
CA MET A 136 10.87 -16.95 8.10
C MET A 136 9.61 -16.14 7.71
N LEU A 137 8.44 -16.45 8.24
CA LEU A 137 7.18 -15.80 7.89
C LEU A 137 6.64 -14.99 9.08
N LYS A 138 6.75 -13.66 9.00
CA LYS A 138 6.14 -12.74 9.95
C LYS A 138 4.76 -12.33 9.48
N VAL A 139 3.73 -12.78 10.18
CA VAL A 139 2.32 -12.50 9.84
C VAL A 139 1.75 -11.45 10.78
N MET A 140 1.10 -10.43 10.21
CA MET A 140 0.48 -9.33 10.94
C MET A 140 -0.86 -8.96 10.28
N ASP A 141 -1.87 -8.63 11.05
CA ASP A 141 -3.13 -8.10 10.53
C ASP A 141 -2.97 -6.67 10.01
N PHE A 142 -2.14 -5.88 10.70
CA PHE A 142 -1.83 -4.49 10.35
C PHE A 142 -0.36 -4.17 10.69
N ILE A 143 0.30 -3.44 9.80
CA ILE A 143 1.65 -2.92 10.02
C ILE A 143 1.54 -1.43 10.36
N SER A 144 1.83 -1.08 11.60
CA SER A 144 1.78 0.32 12.07
C SER A 144 2.94 1.15 11.52
N ASP A 145 4.13 0.57 11.47
CA ASP A 145 5.33 1.19 10.92
C ASP A 145 5.61 0.66 9.49
N MET A 146 4.94 1.26 8.52
CA MET A 146 5.17 0.95 7.10
C MET A 146 6.55 1.43 6.62
N GLY A 147 7.12 2.45 7.24
CA GLY A 147 8.48 2.91 6.93
C GLY A 147 9.51 1.81 7.21
N ALA A 148 9.45 1.21 8.40
CA ALA A 148 10.28 0.07 8.76
C ALA A 148 10.03 -1.13 7.83
N ALA A 149 8.76 -1.45 7.50
CA ALA A 149 8.43 -2.57 6.61
C ALA A 149 8.99 -2.38 5.21
N TYR A 150 8.86 -1.19 4.63
CA TYR A 150 9.46 -0.87 3.33
C TYR A 150 10.99 -0.88 3.38
N LYS A 151 11.58 -0.40 4.49
CA LYS A 151 13.04 -0.43 4.67
C LYS A 151 13.58 -1.86 4.75
N ALA A 152 12.88 -2.76 5.43
CA ALA A 152 13.22 -4.17 5.57
C ALA A 152 13.04 -4.97 4.26
N ALA A 153 12.16 -4.52 3.36
CA ALA A 153 11.85 -5.26 2.14
C ALA A 153 12.92 -5.11 1.06
N ASP A 154 13.31 -6.21 0.41
CA ASP A 154 14.04 -6.22 -0.86
C ASP A 154 13.06 -6.17 -2.05
N LEU A 155 11.88 -6.75 -1.89
CA LEU A 155 10.80 -6.79 -2.88
C LEU A 155 9.46 -6.58 -2.18
N VAL A 156 8.57 -5.83 -2.81
CA VAL A 156 7.20 -5.65 -2.34
C VAL A 156 6.23 -6.33 -3.31
N ILE A 157 5.26 -7.06 -2.78
CA ILE A 157 4.12 -7.58 -3.55
C ILE A 157 2.86 -6.92 -2.99
N SER A 158 2.15 -6.16 -3.81
CA SER A 158 1.02 -5.35 -3.34
C SER A 158 -0.09 -5.22 -4.37
N ARG A 159 -1.27 -4.81 -3.89
CA ARG A 159 -2.35 -4.32 -4.77
C ARG A 159 -1.94 -3.01 -5.42
N ALA A 160 -2.43 -2.78 -6.66
CA ALA A 160 -2.17 -1.59 -7.46
C ALA A 160 -3.05 -0.39 -7.03
N GLY A 161 -3.04 -0.02 -5.74
CA GLY A 161 -3.76 1.15 -5.26
C GLY A 161 -3.03 2.46 -5.59
N ALA A 162 -3.76 3.54 -5.90
CA ALA A 162 -3.17 4.81 -6.33
C ALA A 162 -2.17 5.38 -5.32
N SER A 163 -2.53 5.43 -4.03
CA SER A 163 -1.64 5.89 -2.96
C SER A 163 -0.42 4.97 -2.80
N SER A 164 -0.64 3.64 -2.87
CA SER A 164 0.46 2.67 -2.73
C SER A 164 1.47 2.80 -3.87
N ILE A 165 1.01 2.99 -5.12
CA ILE A 165 1.90 3.23 -6.26
C ILE A 165 2.76 4.47 -6.03
N SER A 166 2.16 5.56 -5.54
CA SER A 166 2.89 6.79 -5.24
C SER A 166 3.92 6.59 -4.11
N GLU A 167 3.58 5.81 -3.08
CA GLU A 167 4.52 5.41 -2.03
C GLU A 167 5.69 4.59 -2.63
N PHE A 168 5.40 3.60 -3.47
CA PHE A 168 6.44 2.76 -4.09
C PHE A 168 7.39 3.55 -4.98
N CYS A 169 6.88 4.50 -5.77
CA CYS A 169 7.72 5.41 -6.55
C CYS A 169 8.66 6.24 -5.66
N LEU A 170 8.17 6.67 -4.50
CA LEU A 170 8.95 7.48 -3.57
C LEU A 170 10.06 6.68 -2.88
N ILE A 171 9.74 5.45 -2.42
CA ILE A 171 10.72 4.61 -1.70
C ILE A 171 11.71 3.89 -2.63
N GLY A 172 11.47 3.86 -3.94
CA GLY A 172 12.37 3.29 -4.96
C GLY A 172 12.61 1.78 -4.81
N LYS A 173 11.67 1.03 -4.26
CA LYS A 173 11.78 -0.43 -4.09
C LYS A 173 11.21 -1.19 -5.29
N PRO A 174 11.77 -2.36 -5.66
CA PRO A 174 11.16 -3.26 -6.62
C PRO A 174 9.76 -3.69 -6.16
N VAL A 175 8.78 -3.67 -7.06
CA VAL A 175 7.39 -4.01 -6.72
C VAL A 175 6.76 -4.91 -7.77
N ILE A 176 6.04 -5.94 -7.30
CA ILE A 176 5.09 -6.71 -8.11
C ILE A 176 3.68 -6.22 -7.77
N LEU A 177 2.99 -5.68 -8.76
CA LEU A 177 1.63 -5.20 -8.61
C LEU A 177 0.62 -6.28 -8.98
N VAL A 178 -0.30 -6.56 -8.08
CA VAL A 178 -1.44 -7.49 -8.28
C VAL A 178 -2.68 -6.64 -8.55
N PRO A 179 -3.29 -6.76 -9.73
CA PRO A 179 -4.48 -5.99 -10.12
C PRO A 179 -5.74 -6.36 -9.33
#